data_9417b5ac5d04b11aec0529cf903dcea3
#
_entry.id   9417b5ac5d04b11aec0529cf903dcea3
#
_cell.length_a   1.000
_cell.length_b   1.000
_cell.length_c   1.000
_cell.angle_alpha   90.00
_cell.angle_beta   90.00
_cell.angle_gamma   90.00
#
_symmetry.space_group_name_H-M   'P 1'
#
loop_
_entity.id
_entity.type
_entity.pdbx_description
1 polymer ?
#
loop_
_entity_poly.entity_id
_entity_poly.type
_entity_poly.pdbx_seq_one_letter_code
_entity_poly.pdbx_strand_id
1 'polypeptide(L)'
;MSGPRTLLSVLEPVVQHGGDGPGKPDRCDGIQFDAIAPDEKGKVHYFKDGYIWNSFRGPSQLSSEYFRDLSGRVDAAFRMHNTENPDNHDHIYVFQGDKVSSYFNQSLEEGYPKGIQEEFPGIPNNLDAAVECPKGECMTNSVLFFKGNDVHVYDIATKAIKMKTWAHLPVCASALRWLEHYYCFHGHNFTRFHPVSGEVNGTYPKDARHYFMHCPNFGHGGDRTAVKCSDIKLDAITTDDAGRTYIFTGPTYTRLDTHRDGLHAFPIVRGWKEVTKGVDAVFSYTNKIYLIKGDQVYIYKTDTHFTLVEGYPKTVKEELGIEGHVDAAFVCPSEDTVHIIQGARMHDVDLSATPRVVSQGVPLPLSGIDAGLCGADGIKIFRGSHFYKYASPMILAMSRIAPFPVKITSAMVGCED
;
A
#
# COMPACT_ATOMS: atom_id res chain seq x y z
N MET A 1 68.96 -1.24 32.29
CA MET A 1 67.75 -1.56 33.05
C MET A 1 66.56 -1.06 32.21
N SER A 2 66.01 -1.98 31.43
CA SER A 2 64.91 -1.67 30.49
C SER A 2 63.62 -2.25 31.09
N GLY A 3 62.67 -1.36 31.44
CA GLY A 3 61.37 -1.77 31.93
C GLY A 3 60.43 -2.13 30.78
N PRO A 4 59.48 -3.05 30.95
CA PRO A 4 58.57 -3.45 29.89
C PRO A 4 57.45 -2.44 29.63
N ARG A 5 57.23 -2.09 28.35
CA ARG A 5 56.09 -1.32 27.90
C ARG A 5 54.86 -2.22 27.87
N THR A 6 53.88 -1.91 28.70
CA THR A 6 52.57 -2.51 28.70
C THR A 6 51.78 -1.92 27.50
N LEU A 7 51.42 -2.77 26.54
CA LEU A 7 50.45 -2.45 25.48
C LEU A 7 49.05 -2.47 26.08
N LEU A 8 48.45 -1.31 26.26
CA LEU A 8 47.00 -1.19 26.47
C LEU A 8 46.31 -1.47 25.14
N SER A 9 45.69 -2.64 25.03
CA SER A 9 44.72 -2.92 23.99
C SER A 9 43.46 -2.09 24.26
N VAL A 10 43.22 -1.11 23.40
CA VAL A 10 41.94 -0.40 23.35
C VAL A 10 40.92 -1.38 22.80
N LEU A 11 40.08 -1.90 23.68
CA LEU A 11 38.85 -2.62 23.26
C LEU A 11 37.91 -1.59 22.67
N GLU A 12 37.76 -1.61 21.35
CA GLU A 12 36.66 -0.91 20.68
C GLU A 12 35.34 -1.45 21.24
N PRO A 13 34.36 -0.58 21.52
CA PRO A 13 33.05 -1.05 21.95
C PRO A 13 32.42 -1.82 20.81
N VAL A 14 32.20 -3.11 21.01
CA VAL A 14 31.33 -3.92 20.17
C VAL A 14 29.95 -3.27 20.24
N VAL A 15 29.55 -2.62 19.17
CA VAL A 15 28.18 -2.16 18.99
C VAL A 15 27.32 -3.42 18.98
N GLN A 16 26.69 -3.70 20.10
CA GLN A 16 25.66 -4.73 20.17
C GLN A 16 24.51 -4.30 19.25
N HIS A 17 24.45 -4.89 18.07
CA HIS A 17 23.23 -4.87 17.29
C HIS A 17 22.13 -5.48 18.16
N GLY A 18 21.04 -4.74 18.35
CA GLY A 18 19.93 -5.16 19.20
C GLY A 18 19.29 -6.44 18.69
N GLY A 19 19.90 -7.57 19.06
CA GLY A 19 19.31 -8.89 18.87
C GLY A 19 18.14 -9.06 19.83
N ASP A 20 17.15 -9.82 19.42
CA ASP A 20 15.90 -10.11 20.16
C ASP A 20 16.09 -10.90 21.47
N GLY A 21 17.26 -10.87 22.08
CA GLY A 21 17.63 -11.60 23.30
C GLY A 21 18.16 -13.02 23.04
N PRO A 22 18.81 -13.66 24.01
CA PRO A 22 19.44 -14.96 23.80
C PRO A 22 18.41 -16.04 23.47
N GLY A 23 18.59 -16.69 22.30
CA GLY A 23 17.75 -17.81 21.82
C GLY A 23 16.58 -17.44 20.92
N LYS A 24 16.32 -16.15 20.67
CA LYS A 24 15.32 -15.71 19.70
C LYS A 24 15.93 -15.48 18.32
N PRO A 25 15.24 -15.86 17.22
CA PRO A 25 15.74 -15.58 15.89
C PRO A 25 15.79 -14.08 15.61
N ASP A 26 16.85 -13.61 14.94
CA ASP A 26 16.97 -12.22 14.47
C ASP A 26 16.63 -12.16 12.98
N ARG A 27 15.68 -11.29 12.62
CA ARG A 27 15.26 -11.09 11.22
C ARG A 27 16.39 -10.61 10.30
N CYS A 28 17.45 -10.06 10.87
CA CYS A 28 18.61 -9.53 10.14
C CYS A 28 19.75 -10.56 9.92
N ASP A 29 19.65 -11.73 10.53
CA ASP A 29 20.65 -12.81 10.37
C ASP A 29 20.58 -13.55 9.03
N GLY A 30 19.78 -13.06 8.08
CA GLY A 30 19.62 -13.71 6.77
C GLY A 30 18.81 -15.00 6.82
N ILE A 31 17.82 -15.05 7.70
CA ILE A 31 16.94 -16.22 7.86
C ILE A 31 15.97 -16.39 6.69
N GLN A 32 15.56 -17.62 6.47
CA GLN A 32 14.43 -17.95 5.60
C GLN A 32 13.16 -18.02 6.44
N PHE A 33 12.17 -17.22 6.08
CA PHE A 33 10.86 -17.25 6.73
C PHE A 33 10.07 -18.49 6.32
N ASP A 34 9.36 -19.08 7.27
CA ASP A 34 8.51 -20.25 7.05
C ASP A 34 7.19 -19.86 6.37
N ALA A 35 6.62 -18.73 6.73
CA ALA A 35 5.43 -18.16 6.11
C ALA A 35 5.38 -16.65 6.29
N ILE A 36 4.63 -15.97 5.44
CA ILE A 36 4.40 -14.51 5.53
C ILE A 36 2.95 -14.25 5.12
N ALA A 37 2.19 -13.53 5.94
CA ALA A 37 0.84 -13.10 5.57
C ALA A 37 0.43 -11.83 6.32
N PRO A 38 -0.33 -10.92 5.70
CA PRO A 38 -0.99 -9.84 6.41
C PRO A 38 -2.22 -10.35 7.19
N ASP A 39 -2.58 -9.66 8.26
CA ASP A 39 -3.84 -9.86 8.96
C ASP A 39 -4.97 -8.97 8.39
N GLU A 40 -6.16 -9.00 9.01
CA GLU A 40 -7.33 -8.22 8.62
C GLU A 40 -7.12 -6.70 8.67
N LYS A 41 -6.11 -6.23 9.41
CA LYS A 41 -5.71 -4.83 9.53
C LYS A 41 -4.58 -4.44 8.57
N GLY A 42 -4.14 -5.37 7.71
CA GLY A 42 -3.00 -5.17 6.81
C GLY A 42 -1.63 -5.23 7.48
N LYS A 43 -1.56 -5.68 8.72
CA LYS A 43 -0.30 -5.86 9.43
C LYS A 43 0.36 -7.17 8.99
N VAL A 44 1.54 -7.07 8.40
CA VAL A 44 2.26 -8.23 7.86
C VAL A 44 2.97 -8.99 8.98
N HIS A 45 2.73 -10.30 9.02
CA HIS A 45 3.33 -11.23 9.96
C HIS A 45 4.34 -12.13 9.26
N TYR A 46 5.54 -12.25 9.84
CA TYR A 46 6.62 -13.12 9.38
C TYR A 46 6.82 -14.24 10.39
N PHE A 47 6.68 -15.48 9.95
CA PHE A 47 6.76 -16.66 10.81
C PHE A 47 8.12 -17.34 10.64
N LYS A 48 8.72 -17.78 11.76
CA LYS A 48 9.93 -18.58 11.79
C LYS A 48 10.02 -19.41 13.06
N ASP A 49 10.01 -20.74 12.91
CA ASP A 49 10.25 -21.72 14.00
C ASP A 49 9.43 -21.44 15.29
N GLY A 50 8.14 -21.12 15.11
CA GLY A 50 7.23 -20.78 16.22
C GLY A 50 7.35 -19.35 16.74
N TYR A 51 8.18 -18.52 16.14
CA TYR A 51 8.27 -17.09 16.39
C TYR A 51 7.60 -16.28 15.28
N ILE A 52 7.23 -15.06 15.62
CA ILE A 52 6.57 -14.12 14.72
C ILE A 52 7.15 -12.71 14.89
N TRP A 53 7.34 -12.01 13.77
CA TRP A 53 7.53 -10.57 13.75
C TRP A 53 6.24 -9.92 13.27
N ASN A 54 5.78 -8.93 14.02
CA ASN A 54 4.57 -8.16 13.70
C ASN A 54 4.97 -6.88 12.97
N SER A 55 4.89 -6.88 11.62
CA SER A 55 5.35 -5.78 10.79
C SER A 55 6.85 -5.88 10.45
N PHE A 56 7.32 -4.88 9.71
CA PHE A 56 8.67 -4.83 9.13
C PHE A 56 9.79 -4.47 10.13
N ARG A 57 9.45 -4.24 11.37
CA ARG A 57 10.38 -3.81 12.44
C ARG A 57 9.96 -4.42 13.78
N GLY A 58 10.87 -4.37 14.72
CA GLY A 58 10.61 -4.79 16.08
C GLY A 58 11.14 -6.18 16.40
N PRO A 59 11.05 -6.57 17.68
CA PRO A 59 11.51 -7.87 18.16
C PRO A 59 10.55 -8.98 17.76
N SER A 60 11.07 -10.20 17.68
CA SER A 60 10.26 -11.41 17.60
C SER A 60 9.55 -11.71 18.92
N GLN A 61 8.40 -12.35 18.82
CA GLN A 61 7.68 -12.93 19.96
C GLN A 61 7.24 -14.35 19.60
N LEU A 62 6.80 -15.13 20.57
CA LEU A 62 6.20 -16.43 20.28
C LEU A 62 4.91 -16.23 19.49
N SER A 63 4.67 -17.05 18.47
CA SER A 63 3.45 -16.99 17.67
C SER A 63 2.19 -17.20 18.52
N SER A 64 2.27 -18.04 19.56
CA SER A 64 1.21 -18.29 20.53
C SER A 64 0.85 -17.09 21.42
N GLU A 65 1.74 -16.12 21.58
CA GLU A 65 1.46 -14.88 22.30
C GLU A 65 0.62 -13.88 21.48
N TYR A 66 0.66 -14.00 20.15
CA TYR A 66 -0.09 -13.15 19.25
C TYR A 66 -1.36 -13.83 18.70
N PHE A 67 -1.20 -15.03 18.14
CA PHE A 67 -2.31 -15.84 17.66
C PHE A 67 -2.64 -16.92 18.69
N ARG A 68 -3.83 -16.84 19.28
CA ARG A 68 -4.25 -17.81 20.31
C ARG A 68 -4.22 -19.23 19.74
N ASP A 69 -3.62 -20.14 20.49
CA ASP A 69 -3.50 -21.57 20.17
C ASP A 69 -2.62 -21.90 18.95
N LEU A 70 -1.86 -20.93 18.41
CA LEU A 70 -0.88 -21.18 17.37
C LEU A 70 0.49 -21.51 17.98
N SER A 71 0.95 -22.73 17.79
CA SER A 71 2.27 -23.18 18.27
C SER A 71 3.03 -23.94 17.20
N GLY A 72 4.36 -23.92 17.29
CA GLY A 72 5.24 -24.64 16.37
C GLY A 72 5.43 -23.93 15.02
N ARG A 73 6.06 -24.66 14.12
CA ARG A 73 6.37 -24.16 12.77
C ARG A 73 5.12 -24.04 11.91
N VAL A 74 5.03 -22.99 11.15
CA VAL A 74 4.00 -22.74 10.14
C VAL A 74 4.59 -23.06 8.76
N ASP A 75 3.88 -23.82 7.93
CA ASP A 75 4.35 -24.20 6.59
C ASP A 75 3.99 -23.13 5.54
N ALA A 76 2.79 -22.55 5.65
CA ALA A 76 2.32 -21.52 4.76
C ALA A 76 1.24 -20.67 5.45
N ALA A 77 1.02 -19.45 4.98
CA ALA A 77 -0.07 -18.61 5.43
C ALA A 77 -0.50 -17.62 4.31
N PHE A 78 -1.77 -17.24 4.31
CA PHE A 78 -2.28 -16.18 3.43
C PHE A 78 -3.50 -15.51 4.07
N ARG A 79 -3.85 -14.31 3.60
CA ARG A 79 -5.07 -13.62 4.00
C ARG A 79 -6.16 -13.82 2.94
N MET A 80 -7.30 -14.40 3.34
CA MET A 80 -8.41 -14.67 2.43
C MET A 80 -8.93 -13.39 1.80
N HIS A 81 -9.07 -13.40 0.47
CA HIS A 81 -9.78 -12.36 -0.26
C HIS A 81 -11.07 -12.92 -0.86
N ASN A 82 -12.17 -12.73 -0.16
CA ASN A 82 -13.48 -13.23 -0.55
C ASN A 82 -14.57 -12.22 -0.18
N THR A 83 -14.65 -11.13 -0.94
CA THR A 83 -15.60 -10.03 -0.67
C THR A 83 -17.07 -10.45 -0.81
N GLU A 84 -17.34 -11.56 -1.47
CA GLU A 84 -18.69 -12.12 -1.62
C GLU A 84 -19.16 -12.90 -0.37
N ASN A 85 -18.20 -13.32 0.47
CA ASN A 85 -18.48 -13.98 1.73
C ASN A 85 -17.77 -13.26 2.90
N PRO A 86 -18.46 -12.36 3.58
CA PRO A 86 -17.88 -11.59 4.67
C PRO A 86 -17.45 -12.45 5.88
N ASP A 87 -17.97 -13.68 6.01
CA ASP A 87 -17.66 -14.56 7.14
C ASP A 87 -16.22 -15.09 7.12
N ASN A 88 -15.55 -15.05 5.98
CA ASN A 88 -14.15 -15.45 5.87
C ASN A 88 -13.25 -14.41 5.17
N HIS A 89 -13.83 -13.30 4.72
CA HIS A 89 -13.04 -12.24 4.11
C HIS A 89 -12.07 -11.62 5.11
N ASP A 90 -10.82 -11.43 4.66
CA ASP A 90 -9.70 -10.91 5.45
C ASP A 90 -9.23 -11.80 6.61
N HIS A 91 -9.76 -13.01 6.77
CA HIS A 91 -9.23 -13.97 7.73
C HIS A 91 -7.85 -14.47 7.30
N ILE A 92 -6.96 -14.66 8.28
CA ILE A 92 -5.64 -15.25 8.02
C ILE A 92 -5.73 -16.77 8.17
N TYR A 93 -5.33 -17.48 7.11
CA TYR A 93 -5.26 -18.94 7.08
C TYR A 93 -3.82 -19.37 7.28
N VAL A 94 -3.61 -20.29 8.23
CA VAL A 94 -2.29 -20.79 8.63
C VAL A 94 -2.25 -22.31 8.46
N PHE A 95 -1.25 -22.81 7.76
CA PHE A 95 -1.08 -24.21 7.40
C PHE A 95 0.04 -24.87 8.20
N GLN A 96 -0.23 -26.03 8.77
CA GLN A 96 0.72 -26.84 9.53
C GLN A 96 0.49 -28.31 9.19
N GLY A 97 1.41 -28.95 8.45
CA GLY A 97 1.31 -30.33 8.02
C GLY A 97 0.09 -30.59 7.14
N ASP A 98 -0.88 -31.36 7.65
CA ASP A 98 -2.15 -31.69 6.99
C ASP A 98 -3.33 -30.83 7.50
N LYS A 99 -3.07 -29.84 8.34
CA LYS A 99 -4.07 -28.98 8.99
C LYS A 99 -3.99 -27.54 8.52
N VAL A 100 -5.15 -26.88 8.57
CA VAL A 100 -5.31 -25.44 8.36
C VAL A 100 -6.13 -24.85 9.51
N SER A 101 -5.70 -23.69 9.97
CA SER A 101 -6.38 -22.88 10.99
C SER A 101 -6.77 -21.54 10.39
N SER A 102 -7.94 -21.01 10.75
CA SER A 102 -8.40 -19.68 10.39
C SER A 102 -8.40 -18.79 11.62
N TYR A 103 -7.83 -17.59 11.49
CA TYR A 103 -7.76 -16.58 12.55
C TYR A 103 -8.40 -15.27 12.10
N PHE A 104 -9.13 -14.66 13.00
CA PHE A 104 -9.61 -13.30 12.85
C PHE A 104 -9.46 -12.56 14.19
N ASN A 105 -8.97 -11.33 14.14
CA ASN A 105 -8.67 -10.53 15.34
C ASN A 105 -7.85 -11.32 16.38
N GLN A 106 -6.80 -12.01 15.92
CA GLN A 106 -5.86 -12.84 16.70
C GLN A 106 -6.47 -14.11 17.36
N SER A 107 -7.75 -14.35 17.16
CA SER A 107 -8.46 -15.50 17.75
C SER A 107 -8.65 -16.61 16.72
N LEU A 108 -8.41 -17.86 17.14
CA LEU A 108 -8.76 -19.03 16.37
C LEU A 108 -10.27 -19.13 16.22
N GLU A 109 -10.75 -19.34 14.99
CA GLU A 109 -12.16 -19.45 14.71
C GLU A 109 -12.72 -20.80 15.15
N GLU A 110 -14.02 -20.80 15.47
CA GLU A 110 -14.73 -22.00 15.87
C GLU A 110 -14.69 -23.06 14.74
N GLY A 111 -14.45 -24.31 15.11
CA GLY A 111 -14.34 -25.44 14.18
C GLY A 111 -12.95 -25.63 13.55
N TYR A 112 -11.99 -24.79 13.87
CA TYR A 112 -10.60 -24.96 13.45
C TYR A 112 -9.71 -25.52 14.58
N PRO A 113 -8.60 -26.22 14.27
CA PRO A 113 -8.08 -26.53 12.94
C PRO A 113 -8.91 -27.60 12.20
N LYS A 114 -8.94 -27.49 10.86
CA LYS A 114 -9.54 -28.46 9.94
C LYS A 114 -8.46 -29.20 9.16
N GLY A 115 -8.82 -30.33 8.52
CA GLY A 115 -7.97 -30.95 7.51
C GLY A 115 -7.88 -30.06 6.26
N ILE A 116 -6.70 -30.04 5.61
CA ILE A 116 -6.54 -29.28 4.35
C ILE A 116 -7.53 -29.80 3.29
N GLN A 117 -7.75 -31.12 3.20
CA GLN A 117 -8.69 -31.70 2.25
C GLN A 117 -10.16 -31.34 2.52
N GLU A 118 -10.49 -31.00 3.76
CA GLU A 118 -11.82 -30.54 4.14
C GLU A 118 -12.07 -29.12 3.72
N GLU A 119 -11.13 -28.23 3.97
CA GLU A 119 -11.25 -26.79 3.70
C GLU A 119 -10.89 -26.44 2.25
N PHE A 120 -9.79 -27.03 1.73
CA PHE A 120 -9.27 -26.83 0.37
C PHE A 120 -9.09 -28.17 -0.34
N PRO A 121 -10.18 -28.81 -0.83
CA PRO A 121 -10.10 -30.11 -1.47
C PRO A 121 -9.12 -30.13 -2.65
N GLY A 122 -8.24 -31.14 -2.67
CA GLY A 122 -7.24 -31.33 -3.73
C GLY A 122 -5.92 -30.59 -3.52
N ILE A 123 -5.79 -29.75 -2.49
CA ILE A 123 -4.53 -29.08 -2.17
C ILE A 123 -3.63 -30.02 -1.36
N PRO A 124 -2.32 -30.14 -1.70
CA PRO A 124 -1.42 -31.05 -1.02
C PRO A 124 -1.12 -30.63 0.43
N ASN A 125 -0.76 -31.61 1.25
CA ASN A 125 -0.26 -31.38 2.59
C ASN A 125 1.20 -30.88 2.56
N ASN A 126 1.68 -30.34 3.67
CA ASN A 126 3.05 -29.83 3.82
C ASN A 126 3.40 -28.82 2.72
N LEU A 127 2.60 -27.78 2.59
CA LEU A 127 2.80 -26.71 1.62
C LEU A 127 4.13 -25.97 1.86
N ASP A 128 4.71 -25.43 0.80
CA ASP A 128 5.89 -24.57 0.89
C ASP A 128 5.51 -23.11 1.04
N ALA A 129 4.42 -22.66 0.38
CA ALA A 129 3.92 -21.30 0.47
C ALA A 129 2.45 -21.22 0.03
N ALA A 130 1.79 -20.13 0.39
CA ALA A 130 0.46 -19.78 -0.10
C ALA A 130 0.33 -18.25 -0.23
N VAL A 131 -0.46 -17.79 -1.18
CA VAL A 131 -0.76 -16.36 -1.35
C VAL A 131 -2.11 -16.18 -2.05
N GLU A 132 -2.91 -15.25 -1.57
CA GLU A 132 -4.15 -14.85 -2.22
C GLU A 132 -3.91 -14.14 -3.54
N CYS A 133 -4.79 -14.35 -4.51
CA CYS A 133 -4.81 -13.62 -5.78
C CYS A 133 -6.23 -13.18 -6.11
N PRO A 134 -6.60 -11.93 -5.77
CA PRO A 134 -7.93 -11.38 -6.01
C PRO A 134 -8.28 -11.29 -7.49
N LYS A 135 -9.59 -11.34 -7.79
CA LYS A 135 -10.10 -11.00 -9.11
C LYS A 135 -9.67 -9.59 -9.51
N GLY A 136 -9.19 -9.45 -10.73
CA GLY A 136 -8.57 -8.24 -11.27
C GLY A 136 -7.05 -8.36 -11.38
N GLU A 137 -6.41 -9.07 -10.47
CA GLU A 137 -5.00 -9.49 -10.55
C GLU A 137 -4.90 -10.93 -11.08
N CYS A 138 -5.81 -11.81 -10.64
CA CYS A 138 -6.12 -13.10 -11.25
C CYS A 138 -7.47 -13.07 -11.96
N MET A 139 -7.79 -14.13 -12.70
CA MET A 139 -9.07 -14.23 -13.44
C MET A 139 -10.28 -14.28 -12.49
N THR A 140 -10.11 -14.94 -11.34
CA THR A 140 -11.13 -15.09 -10.29
C THR A 140 -10.48 -14.86 -8.93
N ASN A 141 -11.28 -14.73 -7.87
CA ASN A 141 -10.75 -14.77 -6.51
C ASN A 141 -10.12 -16.13 -6.26
N SER A 142 -8.80 -16.19 -6.18
CA SER A 142 -8.02 -17.41 -6.14
C SER A 142 -6.99 -17.39 -5.02
N VAL A 143 -6.48 -18.57 -4.69
CA VAL A 143 -5.29 -18.75 -3.85
C VAL A 143 -4.26 -19.54 -4.65
N LEU A 144 -3.01 -19.08 -4.63
CA LEU A 144 -1.88 -19.79 -5.20
C LEU A 144 -1.23 -20.61 -4.07
N PHE A 145 -1.27 -21.94 -4.18
CA PHE A 145 -0.60 -22.85 -3.26
C PHE A 145 0.64 -23.43 -3.92
N PHE A 146 1.79 -23.29 -3.26
CA PHE A 146 3.07 -23.72 -3.79
C PHE A 146 3.53 -25.04 -3.13
N LYS A 147 3.97 -25.97 -3.97
CA LYS A 147 4.64 -27.20 -3.57
C LYS A 147 5.78 -27.49 -4.55
N GLY A 148 7.03 -27.27 -4.14
CA GLY A 148 8.17 -27.25 -5.05
C GLY A 148 7.99 -26.14 -6.12
N ASN A 149 8.14 -26.51 -7.38
CA ASN A 149 7.88 -25.61 -8.51
C ASN A 149 6.43 -25.67 -9.02
N ASP A 150 5.61 -26.54 -8.44
CA ASP A 150 4.20 -26.65 -8.82
C ASP A 150 3.36 -25.63 -8.06
N VAL A 151 2.46 -25.00 -8.80
CA VAL A 151 1.54 -23.98 -8.29
C VAL A 151 0.10 -24.45 -8.56
N HIS A 152 -0.62 -24.67 -7.48
CA HIS A 152 -2.04 -25.02 -7.53
C HIS A 152 -2.86 -23.73 -7.45
N VAL A 153 -3.42 -23.29 -8.55
CA VAL A 153 -4.30 -22.12 -8.60
C VAL A 153 -5.71 -22.57 -8.21
N TYR A 154 -6.09 -22.27 -6.97
CA TYR A 154 -7.37 -22.69 -6.39
C TYR A 154 -8.41 -21.57 -6.53
N ASP A 155 -9.50 -21.82 -7.23
CA ASP A 155 -10.64 -20.91 -7.33
C ASP A 155 -11.51 -21.03 -6.07
N ILE A 156 -11.70 -19.94 -5.35
CA ILE A 156 -12.39 -19.93 -4.05
C ILE A 156 -13.87 -20.27 -4.21
N ALA A 157 -14.53 -19.79 -5.27
CA ALA A 157 -15.97 -19.98 -5.49
C ALA A 157 -16.30 -21.38 -5.98
N THR A 158 -15.54 -21.89 -6.95
CA THR A 158 -15.81 -23.18 -7.61
C THR A 158 -15.04 -24.36 -7.01
N LYS A 159 -14.03 -24.09 -6.21
CA LYS A 159 -13.05 -25.06 -5.68
C LYS A 159 -12.25 -25.80 -6.76
N ALA A 160 -12.28 -25.29 -7.99
CA ALA A 160 -11.51 -25.83 -9.11
C ALA A 160 -10.02 -25.49 -8.95
N ILE A 161 -9.17 -26.41 -9.40
CA ILE A 161 -7.72 -26.27 -9.35
C ILE A 161 -7.16 -26.29 -10.75
N LYS A 162 -6.31 -25.31 -11.08
CA LYS A 162 -5.46 -25.32 -12.26
C LYS A 162 -4.01 -25.49 -11.82
N MET A 163 -3.34 -26.48 -12.40
CA MET A 163 -1.93 -26.74 -12.13
C MET A 163 -1.06 -25.93 -13.08
N LYS A 164 -0.02 -25.31 -12.53
CA LYS A 164 1.07 -24.64 -13.26
C LYS A 164 2.41 -25.11 -12.69
N THR A 165 3.43 -25.15 -13.53
CA THR A 165 4.81 -25.41 -13.09
C THR A 165 5.69 -24.26 -13.52
N TRP A 166 6.28 -23.56 -12.54
CA TRP A 166 7.16 -22.40 -12.76
C TRP A 166 8.60 -22.71 -12.42
N ALA A 167 9.23 -23.55 -13.26
CA ALA A 167 10.62 -23.99 -13.03
C ALA A 167 11.65 -22.84 -13.10
N HIS A 168 11.29 -21.69 -13.68
CA HIS A 168 12.13 -20.50 -13.74
C HIS A 168 12.12 -19.67 -12.43
N LEU A 169 11.13 -19.90 -11.56
CA LEU A 169 11.14 -19.36 -10.21
C LEU A 169 11.93 -20.26 -9.27
N PRO A 170 12.63 -19.70 -8.26
CA PRO A 170 13.10 -20.51 -7.17
C PRO A 170 11.92 -21.15 -6.42
N VAL A 171 12.16 -22.26 -5.71
CA VAL A 171 11.15 -22.80 -4.80
C VAL A 171 10.82 -21.75 -3.74
N CYS A 172 9.57 -21.34 -3.68
CA CYS A 172 9.12 -20.32 -2.74
C CYS A 172 8.97 -20.96 -1.34
N ALA A 173 9.79 -20.55 -0.39
CA ALA A 173 9.66 -20.97 1.00
C ALA A 173 8.54 -20.23 1.73
N SER A 174 8.21 -19.05 1.26
CA SER A 174 7.03 -18.28 1.65
C SER A 174 6.65 -17.32 0.52
N ALA A 175 5.41 -16.87 0.48
CA ALA A 175 4.92 -15.93 -0.51
C ALA A 175 4.09 -14.83 0.15
N LEU A 176 4.10 -13.64 -0.44
CA LEU A 176 3.39 -12.47 0.06
C LEU A 176 2.80 -11.68 -1.10
N ARG A 177 1.53 -11.33 -1.00
CA ARG A 177 0.92 -10.27 -1.77
C ARG A 177 0.93 -8.99 -0.94
N TRP A 178 1.56 -7.94 -1.48
CA TRP A 178 1.63 -6.66 -0.80
C TRP A 178 1.60 -5.51 -1.81
N LEU A 179 0.68 -4.59 -1.64
CA LEU A 179 0.45 -3.46 -2.55
C LEU A 179 0.30 -3.94 -4.02
N GLU A 180 -0.53 -4.97 -4.24
CA GLU A 180 -0.83 -5.56 -5.57
C GLU A 180 0.37 -6.22 -6.26
N HIS A 181 1.47 -6.43 -5.55
CA HIS A 181 2.65 -7.14 -6.04
C HIS A 181 2.83 -8.47 -5.31
N TYR A 182 3.39 -9.45 -6.01
CA TYR A 182 3.58 -10.81 -5.53
C TYR A 182 5.06 -11.12 -5.36
N TYR A 183 5.41 -11.61 -4.19
CA TYR A 183 6.78 -11.85 -3.78
C TYR A 183 6.96 -13.32 -3.37
N CYS A 184 7.95 -13.97 -4.00
CA CYS A 184 8.42 -15.32 -3.65
C CYS A 184 9.68 -15.18 -2.81
N PHE A 185 9.64 -15.60 -1.54
CA PHE A 185 10.77 -15.55 -0.63
C PHE A 185 11.50 -16.90 -0.62
N HIS A 186 12.81 -16.85 -0.69
CA HIS A 186 13.68 -18.03 -0.72
C HIS A 186 15.04 -17.69 -0.09
N GLY A 187 15.44 -18.40 0.95
CA GLY A 187 16.56 -17.97 1.81
C GLY A 187 16.23 -16.59 2.41
N HIS A 188 17.21 -15.70 2.44
CA HIS A 188 17.02 -14.30 2.85
C HIS A 188 16.67 -13.37 1.67
N ASN A 189 16.41 -13.93 0.49
CA ASN A 189 16.11 -13.20 -0.74
C ASN A 189 14.64 -13.29 -1.11
N PHE A 190 14.22 -12.45 -2.04
CA PHE A 190 12.92 -12.54 -2.70
C PHE A 190 13.01 -12.26 -4.19
N THR A 191 12.06 -12.83 -4.91
CA THR A 191 11.82 -12.56 -6.34
C THR A 191 10.38 -12.11 -6.53
N ARG A 192 10.16 -10.97 -7.18
CA ARG A 192 8.83 -10.51 -7.54
C ARG A 192 8.38 -11.19 -8.82
N PHE A 193 7.17 -11.70 -8.86
CA PHE A 193 6.62 -12.45 -9.99
C PHE A 193 5.21 -11.99 -10.35
N HIS A 194 4.79 -12.28 -11.58
CA HIS A 194 3.41 -12.05 -12.02
C HIS A 194 2.52 -13.24 -11.62
N PRO A 195 1.38 -13.03 -10.94
CA PRO A 195 0.60 -14.12 -10.32
C PRO A 195 -0.07 -15.06 -11.33
N VAL A 196 -0.28 -14.62 -12.58
CA VAL A 196 -0.91 -15.45 -13.61
C VAL A 196 0.10 -16.19 -14.46
N SER A 197 1.18 -15.53 -14.89
CA SER A 197 2.19 -16.08 -15.79
C SER A 197 3.43 -16.62 -15.09
N GLY A 198 3.69 -16.19 -13.85
CA GLY A 198 4.94 -16.47 -13.14
C GLY A 198 6.13 -15.64 -13.64
N GLU A 199 5.94 -14.74 -14.60
CA GLU A 199 7.01 -13.93 -15.18
C GLU A 199 7.69 -13.04 -14.15
N VAL A 200 9.00 -12.90 -14.32
CA VAL A 200 9.87 -12.06 -13.47
C VAL A 200 10.34 -10.88 -14.31
N ASN A 201 9.87 -9.69 -13.95
CA ASN A 201 10.28 -8.43 -14.59
C ASN A 201 11.19 -7.64 -13.65
N GLY A 202 12.44 -7.44 -14.06
CA GLY A 202 13.47 -6.74 -13.30
C GLY A 202 14.61 -7.65 -12.86
N THR A 203 15.55 -7.08 -12.13
CA THR A 203 16.73 -7.80 -11.62
C THR A 203 16.43 -8.43 -10.27
N TYR A 204 16.42 -9.75 -10.21
CA TYR A 204 16.18 -10.57 -9.00
C TYR A 204 17.21 -11.71 -8.92
N PRO A 205 17.47 -12.31 -7.74
CA PRO A 205 16.83 -12.01 -6.46
C PRO A 205 17.30 -10.69 -5.82
N LYS A 206 16.53 -10.18 -4.86
CA LYS A 206 16.89 -9.04 -4.01
C LYS A 206 16.89 -9.45 -2.56
N ASP A 207 17.70 -8.80 -1.73
CA ASP A 207 17.83 -9.13 -0.31
C ASP A 207 16.64 -8.58 0.49
N ALA A 208 15.91 -9.47 1.19
CA ALA A 208 14.76 -9.10 2.00
C ALA A 208 15.12 -8.23 3.21
N ARG A 209 16.35 -8.36 3.74
CA ARG A 209 16.84 -7.54 4.85
C ARG A 209 16.87 -6.07 4.50
N HIS A 210 17.18 -5.79 3.24
CA HIS A 210 17.21 -4.44 2.68
C HIS A 210 15.80 -3.89 2.41
N TYR A 211 14.95 -4.68 1.71
CA TYR A 211 13.67 -4.19 1.18
C TYR A 211 12.49 -4.33 2.14
N PHE A 212 12.50 -5.33 3.01
CA PHE A 212 11.38 -5.66 3.89
C PHE A 212 11.71 -5.50 5.37
N MET A 213 12.89 -5.97 5.79
CA MET A 213 13.22 -6.07 7.22
C MET A 213 13.81 -4.79 7.81
N HIS A 214 14.14 -3.79 7.01
CA HIS A 214 14.78 -2.55 7.45
C HIS A 214 16.00 -2.77 8.36
N CYS A 215 16.84 -3.73 7.98
CA CYS A 215 18.04 -4.05 8.73
C CYS A 215 19.09 -2.94 8.59
N PRO A 216 19.77 -2.56 9.68
CA PRO A 216 20.86 -1.60 9.62
C PRO A 216 22.01 -2.13 8.74
N ASN A 217 22.69 -1.25 8.04
CA ASN A 217 23.84 -1.54 7.16
C ASN A 217 23.54 -2.31 5.85
N PHE A 218 22.28 -2.60 5.53
CA PHE A 218 21.89 -3.24 4.28
C PHE A 218 21.39 -2.25 3.21
N GLY A 219 21.86 -0.99 3.23
CA GLY A 219 21.57 0.01 2.21
C GLY A 219 20.16 0.61 2.31
N HIS A 220 19.78 1.37 1.31
CA HIS A 220 18.56 2.16 1.30
C HIS A 220 17.30 1.30 1.40
N GLY A 221 16.88 1.02 2.62
CA GLY A 221 15.48 0.69 2.86
C GLY A 221 14.66 1.80 2.23
N GLY A 222 13.98 1.55 1.11
CA GLY A 222 13.18 2.57 0.47
C GLY A 222 12.27 3.19 1.53
N ASP A 223 12.16 4.52 1.53
CA ASP A 223 11.38 5.31 2.47
C ASP A 223 9.90 4.93 2.46
N ARG A 224 9.59 3.80 3.08
CA ARG A 224 8.23 3.36 3.36
C ARG A 224 7.97 3.65 4.82
N THR A 225 7.66 4.89 5.11
CA THR A 225 7.18 5.27 6.44
C THR A 225 5.70 4.96 6.52
N ALA A 226 5.28 4.21 7.55
CA ALA A 226 3.88 4.14 7.91
C ALA A 226 3.36 5.56 8.15
N VAL A 227 2.18 5.86 7.64
CA VAL A 227 1.55 7.18 7.84
C VAL A 227 1.30 7.36 9.33
N LYS A 228 1.89 8.39 9.92
CA LYS A 228 1.66 8.73 11.32
C LYS A 228 0.31 9.41 11.46
N CYS A 229 -0.52 8.90 12.33
CA CYS A 229 -1.84 9.46 12.59
C CYS A 229 -1.83 10.90 13.15
N SER A 230 -0.71 11.36 13.70
CA SER A 230 -0.62 12.68 14.34
C SER A 230 -0.45 13.87 13.41
N ASP A 231 0.01 13.68 12.15
CA ASP A 231 0.55 14.79 11.34
C ASP A 231 0.04 14.80 9.88
N ILE A 232 -1.20 14.39 9.64
CA ILE A 232 -1.74 14.39 8.27
C ILE A 232 -2.24 15.78 7.90
N LYS A 233 -1.43 16.47 7.11
CA LYS A 233 -1.82 17.64 6.32
C LYS A 233 -1.70 17.25 4.85
N LEU A 234 -2.77 17.46 4.07
CA LEU A 234 -2.77 17.18 2.64
C LEU A 234 -2.27 18.40 1.87
N ASP A 235 -1.39 18.18 0.89
CA ASP A 235 -1.09 19.20 -0.11
C ASP A 235 -2.00 19.06 -1.33
N ALA A 236 -2.38 17.82 -1.69
CA ALA A 236 -3.30 17.54 -2.78
C ALA A 236 -3.93 16.15 -2.62
N ILE A 237 -5.08 15.92 -3.25
CA ILE A 237 -5.79 14.64 -3.27
C ILE A 237 -6.59 14.47 -4.55
N THR A 238 -6.60 13.26 -5.10
CA THR A 238 -7.48 12.89 -6.22
C THR A 238 -7.80 11.41 -6.21
N THR A 239 -8.92 11.05 -6.84
CA THR A 239 -9.26 9.66 -7.16
C THR A 239 -9.27 9.50 -8.67
N ASP A 240 -8.54 8.51 -9.19
CA ASP A 240 -8.51 8.23 -10.61
C ASP A 240 -9.73 7.40 -11.09
N ASP A 241 -9.86 7.20 -12.40
CA ASP A 241 -11.00 6.49 -13.01
C ASP A 241 -11.05 5.00 -12.64
N ALA A 242 -9.95 4.45 -12.11
CA ALA A 242 -9.91 3.10 -11.55
C ALA A 242 -10.30 3.03 -10.06
N GLY A 243 -10.72 4.16 -9.46
CA GLY A 243 -11.11 4.26 -8.05
C GLY A 243 -9.93 4.33 -7.07
N ARG A 244 -8.71 4.55 -7.55
CA ARG A 244 -7.51 4.66 -6.72
C ARG A 244 -7.38 6.08 -6.20
N THR A 245 -7.39 6.25 -4.90
CA THR A 245 -7.26 7.57 -4.25
C THR A 245 -5.84 7.82 -3.79
N TYR A 246 -5.27 8.93 -4.25
CA TYR A 246 -3.91 9.39 -3.95
C TYR A 246 -3.93 10.64 -3.09
N ILE A 247 -3.27 10.57 -1.94
CA ILE A 247 -2.96 11.74 -1.08
C ILE A 247 -1.52 12.13 -1.30
N PHE A 248 -1.27 13.41 -1.51
CA PHE A 248 0.07 13.99 -1.64
C PHE A 248 0.40 14.79 -0.40
N THR A 249 1.58 14.57 0.17
CA THR A 249 2.09 15.26 1.37
C THR A 249 3.59 15.48 1.22
N GLY A 250 4.02 16.72 1.05
CA GLY A 250 5.43 17.04 0.80
C GLY A 250 5.98 16.24 -0.39
N PRO A 251 7.10 15.53 -0.23
CA PRO A 251 7.72 14.76 -1.32
C PRO A 251 7.11 13.36 -1.52
N THR A 252 6.05 13.01 -0.79
CA THR A 252 5.49 11.66 -0.77
C THR A 252 4.02 11.63 -1.19
N TYR A 253 3.56 10.45 -1.59
CA TYR A 253 2.16 10.14 -1.78
C TYR A 253 1.76 8.85 -1.06
N THR A 254 0.49 8.73 -0.72
CA THR A 254 -0.11 7.55 -0.10
C THR A 254 -1.38 7.17 -0.87
N ARG A 255 -1.62 5.87 -1.07
CA ARG A 255 -2.87 5.36 -1.64
C ARG A 255 -3.83 4.96 -0.51
N LEU A 256 -5.03 5.50 -0.52
CA LEU A 256 -6.07 5.17 0.48
C LEU A 256 -6.83 3.88 0.18
N ASP A 257 -6.90 3.47 -1.08
CA ASP A 257 -7.55 2.24 -1.52
C ASP A 257 -6.77 0.96 -1.12
N THR A 258 -5.55 1.10 -0.61
CA THR A 258 -4.71 0.01 -0.11
C THR A 258 -4.78 -0.18 1.41
N HIS A 259 -5.86 0.25 2.07
CA HIS A 259 -6.06 0.03 3.51
C HIS A 259 -5.84 -1.41 3.95
N ARG A 260 -6.23 -2.36 3.10
CA ARG A 260 -6.04 -3.79 3.32
C ARG A 260 -4.58 -4.16 3.59
N ASP A 261 -3.64 -3.46 2.96
CA ASP A 261 -2.20 -3.69 3.07
C ASP A 261 -1.51 -2.66 4.00
N GLY A 262 -2.29 -1.87 4.74
CA GLY A 262 -1.82 -0.75 5.54
C GLY A 262 -1.57 0.51 4.70
N LEU A 263 -1.39 1.63 5.36
CA LEU A 263 -1.10 2.91 4.72
C LEU A 263 0.40 3.16 4.69
N HIS A 264 0.96 3.31 3.49
CA HIS A 264 2.38 3.54 3.28
C HIS A 264 2.59 4.76 2.40
N ALA A 265 3.53 5.62 2.79
CA ALA A 265 3.97 6.75 1.99
C ALA A 265 5.12 6.32 1.05
N PHE A 266 5.03 6.77 -0.19
CA PHE A 266 6.04 6.54 -1.23
C PHE A 266 6.55 7.86 -1.78
N PRO A 267 7.82 7.98 -2.16
CA PRO A 267 8.31 9.15 -2.88
C PRO A 267 7.51 9.39 -4.17
N ILE A 268 7.10 10.64 -4.43
CA ILE A 268 6.32 11.01 -5.62
C ILE A 268 7.03 10.58 -6.92
N VAL A 269 8.34 10.72 -6.98
CA VAL A 269 9.17 10.33 -8.15
C VAL A 269 9.11 8.83 -8.49
N ARG A 270 8.58 7.98 -7.62
CA ARG A 270 8.35 6.55 -7.95
C ARG A 270 7.17 6.36 -8.88
N GLY A 271 6.11 7.13 -8.72
CA GLY A 271 4.95 7.11 -9.61
C GLY A 271 5.08 8.11 -10.76
N TRP A 272 5.53 9.32 -10.45
CA TRP A 272 5.61 10.45 -11.37
C TRP A 272 7.03 11.00 -11.41
N LYS A 273 7.88 10.41 -12.26
CA LYS A 273 9.34 10.60 -12.29
C LYS A 273 9.79 12.03 -12.43
N GLU A 274 9.04 12.84 -13.18
CA GLU A 274 9.37 14.22 -13.48
C GLU A 274 8.92 15.20 -12.40
N VAL A 275 8.08 14.76 -11.45
CA VAL A 275 7.56 15.59 -10.36
C VAL A 275 8.45 15.43 -9.12
N THR A 276 9.41 16.34 -8.95
CA THR A 276 10.49 16.22 -7.94
C THR A 276 10.30 17.06 -6.68
N LYS A 277 9.37 18.03 -6.69
CA LYS A 277 9.24 19.06 -5.63
C LYS A 277 7.90 19.03 -4.87
N GLY A 278 7.20 17.92 -4.89
CA GLY A 278 5.85 17.86 -4.34
C GLY A 278 4.78 18.34 -5.33
N VAL A 279 3.53 18.42 -4.88
CA VAL A 279 2.36 18.77 -5.69
C VAL A 279 1.55 19.81 -4.94
N ASP A 280 1.14 20.89 -5.61
CA ASP A 280 0.30 21.94 -5.01
C ASP A 280 -1.19 21.65 -5.21
N ALA A 281 -1.56 21.06 -6.35
CA ALA A 281 -2.92 20.62 -6.64
C ALA A 281 -2.91 19.44 -7.60
N VAL A 282 -3.96 18.62 -7.58
CA VAL A 282 -4.10 17.46 -8.44
C VAL A 282 -5.57 17.21 -8.76
N PHE A 283 -5.85 16.76 -9.97
CA PHE A 283 -7.17 16.24 -10.34
C PHE A 283 -7.03 15.13 -11.39
N SER A 284 -8.04 14.29 -11.49
CA SER A 284 -8.13 13.24 -12.51
C SER A 284 -9.23 13.55 -13.51
N TYR A 285 -8.96 13.29 -14.79
CA TYR A 285 -9.92 13.51 -15.88
C TYR A 285 -9.56 12.60 -17.06
N THR A 286 -10.53 11.84 -17.58
CA THR A 286 -10.43 10.97 -18.76
C THR A 286 -9.17 10.08 -18.78
N ASN A 287 -9.02 9.19 -17.79
CA ASN A 287 -7.87 8.28 -17.63
C ASN A 287 -6.51 8.99 -17.58
N LYS A 288 -6.50 10.22 -17.11
CA LYS A 288 -5.29 11.00 -16.89
C LYS A 288 -5.29 11.64 -15.52
N ILE A 289 -4.10 11.83 -14.96
CA ILE A 289 -3.89 12.59 -13.74
C ILE A 289 -3.11 13.86 -14.07
N TYR A 290 -3.60 14.98 -13.59
CA TYR A 290 -3.07 16.32 -13.79
C TYR A 290 -2.44 16.76 -12.47
N LEU A 291 -1.12 16.90 -12.43
CA LEU A 291 -0.38 17.34 -11.25
C LEU A 291 0.12 18.77 -11.50
N ILE A 292 -0.22 19.66 -10.58
CA ILE A 292 0.16 21.07 -10.63
C ILE A 292 1.22 21.35 -9.58
N LYS A 293 2.34 21.92 -10.02
CA LYS A 293 3.41 22.40 -9.13
C LYS A 293 3.93 23.74 -9.61
N GLY A 294 3.76 24.78 -8.78
CA GLY A 294 4.07 26.16 -9.16
C GLY A 294 3.19 26.59 -10.34
N ASP A 295 3.81 26.98 -11.43
CA ASP A 295 3.18 27.35 -12.71
C ASP A 295 3.15 26.20 -13.73
N GLN A 296 3.55 24.99 -13.37
CA GLN A 296 3.66 23.84 -14.27
C GLN A 296 2.54 22.83 -14.06
N VAL A 297 2.02 22.28 -15.15
CA VAL A 297 1.06 21.18 -15.20
C VAL A 297 1.74 19.98 -15.84
N TYR A 298 1.77 18.88 -15.12
CA TYR A 298 2.21 17.57 -15.59
C TYR A 298 0.98 16.70 -15.83
N ILE A 299 0.86 16.09 -17.01
CA ILE A 299 -0.24 15.16 -17.32
C ILE A 299 0.31 13.77 -17.54
N TYR A 300 -0.20 12.81 -16.79
CA TYR A 300 0.18 11.40 -16.93
C TYR A 300 -1.03 10.56 -17.30
N LYS A 301 -0.82 9.58 -18.19
CA LYS A 301 -1.78 8.50 -18.40
C LYS A 301 -1.79 7.56 -17.21
N THR A 302 -2.98 7.11 -16.82
CA THR A 302 -3.19 6.23 -15.65
C THR A 302 -3.34 4.76 -16.02
N ASP A 303 -2.60 4.29 -17.00
CA ASP A 303 -2.56 2.88 -17.42
C ASP A 303 -1.89 2.01 -16.33
N THR A 304 -1.30 0.88 -16.70
CA THR A 304 -0.53 0.01 -15.78
C THR A 304 0.67 0.71 -15.14
N HIS A 305 1.20 1.74 -15.80
CA HIS A 305 2.26 2.63 -15.30
C HIS A 305 1.92 4.07 -15.64
N PHE A 306 2.24 5.01 -14.75
CA PHE A 306 2.10 6.42 -15.06
C PHE A 306 3.11 6.84 -16.11
N THR A 307 2.62 7.27 -17.27
CA THR A 307 3.45 7.73 -18.39
C THR A 307 3.14 9.19 -18.66
N LEU A 308 4.18 10.05 -18.62
CA LEU A 308 4.03 11.47 -18.95
C LEU A 308 3.56 11.63 -20.39
N VAL A 309 2.54 12.45 -20.60
CA VAL A 309 2.04 12.78 -21.94
C VAL A 309 3.08 13.64 -22.64
N GLU A 310 3.33 13.35 -23.93
CA GLU A 310 4.30 14.08 -24.74
C GLU A 310 3.96 15.58 -24.78
N GLY A 311 5.00 16.41 -24.67
CA GLY A 311 4.88 17.86 -24.66
C GLY A 311 4.57 18.49 -23.28
N TYR A 312 4.47 17.71 -22.22
CA TYR A 312 4.32 18.22 -20.84
C TYR A 312 5.64 18.12 -20.06
N PRO A 313 5.88 18.99 -19.04
CA PRO A 313 4.92 19.95 -18.50
C PRO A 313 4.66 21.14 -19.41
N LYS A 314 3.46 21.72 -19.29
CA LYS A 314 3.07 23.05 -19.81
C LYS A 314 2.77 23.99 -18.65
N THR A 315 2.69 25.29 -18.92
CA THR A 315 2.28 26.25 -17.89
C THR A 315 0.79 26.09 -17.56
N VAL A 316 0.41 26.45 -16.33
CA VAL A 316 -1.01 26.48 -15.89
C VAL A 316 -1.84 27.36 -16.82
N LYS A 317 -1.27 28.49 -17.30
CA LYS A 317 -1.93 29.38 -18.25
C LYS A 317 -2.18 28.74 -19.60
N GLU A 318 -1.17 28.03 -20.15
CA GLU A 318 -1.32 27.33 -21.44
C GLU A 318 -2.33 26.20 -21.38
N GLU A 319 -2.33 25.41 -20.30
CA GLU A 319 -3.18 24.22 -20.19
C GLU A 319 -4.58 24.55 -19.69
N LEU A 320 -4.72 25.41 -18.66
CA LEU A 320 -5.97 25.67 -17.98
C LEU A 320 -6.52 27.08 -18.18
N GLY A 321 -5.76 27.98 -18.79
CA GLY A 321 -6.17 29.38 -19.00
C GLY A 321 -6.18 30.24 -17.73
N ILE A 322 -5.59 29.78 -16.64
CA ILE A 322 -5.56 30.44 -15.34
C ILE A 322 -4.15 30.94 -15.03
N GLU A 323 -4.07 32.12 -14.44
CA GLU A 323 -2.82 32.68 -13.93
C GLU A 323 -2.77 32.62 -12.40
N GLY A 324 -1.56 32.54 -11.85
CA GLY A 324 -1.31 32.54 -10.42
C GLY A 324 -1.25 31.13 -9.80
N HIS A 325 -1.09 31.11 -8.48
CA HIS A 325 -0.95 29.87 -7.72
C HIS A 325 -2.30 29.14 -7.61
N VAL A 326 -2.27 27.81 -7.74
CA VAL A 326 -3.43 26.95 -7.56
C VAL A 326 -3.31 26.24 -6.21
N ASP A 327 -4.26 26.48 -5.31
CA ASP A 327 -4.25 25.89 -3.97
C ASP A 327 -4.94 24.53 -3.93
N ALA A 328 -5.97 24.32 -4.77
CA ALA A 328 -6.68 23.06 -4.89
C ALA A 328 -7.37 22.94 -6.25
N ALA A 329 -7.60 21.73 -6.69
CA ALA A 329 -8.36 21.44 -7.91
C ALA A 329 -9.12 20.12 -7.74
N PHE A 330 -10.30 20.02 -8.35
CA PHE A 330 -11.05 18.76 -8.42
C PHE A 330 -12.01 18.75 -9.61
N VAL A 331 -12.30 17.54 -10.09
CA VAL A 331 -13.33 17.27 -11.11
C VAL A 331 -14.37 16.37 -10.46
N CYS A 332 -15.65 16.67 -10.65
CA CYS A 332 -16.72 15.79 -10.17
C CYS A 332 -17.00 14.66 -11.16
N PRO A 333 -17.51 13.52 -10.69
CA PRO A 333 -17.82 12.38 -11.57
C PRO A 333 -18.75 12.79 -12.73
N SER A 334 -18.39 12.36 -13.94
CA SER A 334 -19.15 12.63 -15.18
C SER A 334 -19.24 14.09 -15.59
N GLU A 335 -18.37 14.96 -15.06
CA GLU A 335 -18.27 16.36 -15.47
C GLU A 335 -17.00 16.59 -16.31
N ASP A 336 -17.08 17.56 -17.23
CA ASP A 336 -15.94 18.03 -18.03
C ASP A 336 -15.34 19.33 -17.48
N THR A 337 -15.70 19.68 -16.26
CA THR A 337 -15.30 20.92 -15.59
C THR A 337 -14.33 20.61 -14.46
N VAL A 338 -13.15 21.25 -14.48
CA VAL A 338 -12.29 21.30 -13.31
C VAL A 338 -12.57 22.55 -12.51
N HIS A 339 -12.78 22.39 -11.20
CA HIS A 339 -12.94 23.45 -10.24
C HIS A 339 -11.58 23.80 -9.65
N ILE A 340 -11.09 25.02 -9.92
CA ILE A 340 -9.78 25.51 -9.50
C ILE A 340 -9.96 26.50 -8.35
N ILE A 341 -9.30 26.23 -7.23
CA ILE A 341 -9.33 27.11 -6.06
C ILE A 341 -8.02 27.89 -5.96
N GLN A 342 -8.17 29.21 -5.86
CA GLN A 342 -7.10 30.17 -5.65
C GLN A 342 -7.48 31.09 -4.48
N GLY A 343 -6.82 30.96 -3.33
CA GLY A 343 -7.20 31.67 -2.11
C GLY A 343 -8.63 31.32 -1.66
N ALA A 344 -9.50 32.31 -1.63
CA ALA A 344 -10.91 32.16 -1.28
C ALA A 344 -11.86 32.28 -2.49
N ARG A 345 -11.37 31.93 -3.68
CA ARG A 345 -12.15 31.97 -4.93
C ARG A 345 -12.04 30.66 -5.68
N MET A 346 -13.11 30.26 -6.35
CA MET A 346 -13.17 29.09 -7.21
C MET A 346 -13.51 29.52 -8.65
N HIS A 347 -12.71 29.02 -9.60
CA HIS A 347 -12.90 29.18 -11.04
C HIS A 347 -13.25 27.85 -11.66
N ASP A 348 -14.18 27.84 -12.59
CA ASP A 348 -14.53 26.66 -13.37
C ASP A 348 -13.82 26.71 -14.72
N VAL A 349 -13.16 25.65 -15.11
CA VAL A 349 -12.50 25.51 -16.41
C VAL A 349 -13.12 24.35 -17.16
N ASP A 350 -13.67 24.63 -18.34
CA ASP A 350 -14.20 23.61 -19.23
C ASP A 350 -13.05 22.89 -19.95
N LEU A 351 -12.85 21.62 -19.59
CA LEU A 351 -11.80 20.76 -20.14
C LEU A 351 -12.15 20.19 -21.52
N SER A 352 -13.41 20.23 -21.92
CA SER A 352 -13.85 19.80 -23.25
C SER A 352 -13.61 20.86 -24.33
N ALA A 353 -13.52 22.15 -23.95
CA ALA A 353 -13.30 23.26 -24.85
C ALA A 353 -11.84 23.46 -25.23
N THR A 354 -11.59 23.83 -26.51
CA THR A 354 -10.26 24.21 -27.01
C THR A 354 -10.41 25.52 -27.84
N PRO A 355 -9.87 26.65 -27.40
CA PRO A 355 -9.15 26.89 -26.13
C PRO A 355 -10.04 26.69 -24.90
N ARG A 356 -9.45 26.53 -23.72
CA ARG A 356 -10.18 26.38 -22.45
C ARG A 356 -11.08 27.59 -22.19
N VAL A 357 -12.28 27.33 -21.68
CA VAL A 357 -13.21 28.37 -21.24
C VAL A 357 -13.15 28.43 -19.72
N VAL A 358 -12.79 29.62 -19.21
CA VAL A 358 -12.64 29.87 -17.77
C VAL A 358 -13.76 30.77 -17.29
N SER A 359 -14.47 30.38 -16.24
CA SER A 359 -15.52 31.19 -15.62
C SER A 359 -14.93 32.34 -14.80
N GLN A 360 -15.73 33.36 -14.55
CA GLN A 360 -15.42 34.36 -13.55
C GLN A 360 -15.46 33.72 -12.17
N GLY A 361 -14.37 33.85 -11.40
CA GLY A 361 -14.25 33.21 -10.09
C GLY A 361 -15.33 33.65 -9.10
N VAL A 362 -15.87 32.71 -8.35
CA VAL A 362 -16.86 32.95 -7.29
C VAL A 362 -16.19 32.89 -5.92
N PRO A 363 -16.62 33.72 -4.94
CA PRO A 363 -16.08 33.66 -3.59
C PRO A 363 -16.49 32.37 -2.88
N LEU A 364 -15.60 31.83 -2.04
CA LEU A 364 -15.84 30.65 -1.21
C LEU A 364 -16.06 31.05 0.26
N PRO A 365 -16.78 30.22 1.03
CA PRO A 365 -16.98 30.43 2.48
C PRO A 365 -15.75 30.16 3.33
N LEU A 366 -14.72 29.57 2.73
CA LEU A 366 -13.47 29.17 3.35
C LEU A 366 -12.26 29.79 2.65
N SER A 367 -11.22 30.06 3.41
CA SER A 367 -9.90 30.44 2.93
C SER A 367 -8.84 29.50 3.52
N GLY A 368 -7.63 29.50 2.95
CA GLY A 368 -6.56 28.61 3.39
C GLY A 368 -6.85 27.14 3.08
N ILE A 369 -7.46 26.90 1.92
CA ILE A 369 -7.79 25.57 1.43
C ILE A 369 -6.50 24.89 0.95
N ASP A 370 -6.28 23.66 1.39
CA ASP A 370 -5.09 22.87 1.04
C ASP A 370 -5.36 21.90 -0.11
N ALA A 371 -6.57 21.34 -0.20
CA ALA A 371 -6.92 20.36 -1.25
C ALA A 371 -8.45 20.28 -1.45
N GLY A 372 -8.87 19.66 -2.55
CA GLY A 372 -10.28 19.37 -2.84
C GLY A 372 -10.44 18.01 -3.52
N LEU A 373 -11.53 17.33 -3.19
CA LEU A 373 -11.90 16.06 -3.80
C LEU A 373 -13.40 16.01 -4.03
N CYS A 374 -13.82 15.58 -5.22
CA CYS A 374 -15.23 15.32 -5.53
C CYS A 374 -15.43 13.83 -5.82
N GLY A 375 -16.40 13.23 -5.18
CA GLY A 375 -16.80 11.85 -5.36
C GLY A 375 -18.31 11.69 -5.42
N ALA A 376 -18.78 10.45 -5.46
CA ALA A 376 -20.22 10.14 -5.49
C ALA A 376 -20.96 10.65 -4.24
N ASP A 377 -20.26 10.82 -3.12
CA ASP A 377 -20.78 11.34 -1.84
C ASP A 377 -20.66 12.86 -1.67
N GLY A 378 -20.32 13.57 -2.75
CA GLY A 378 -20.14 15.02 -2.79
C GLY A 378 -18.69 15.49 -2.73
N ILE A 379 -18.51 16.74 -2.31
CA ILE A 379 -17.22 17.41 -2.28
C ILE A 379 -16.65 17.43 -0.87
N LYS A 380 -15.35 17.17 -0.76
CA LYS A 380 -14.54 17.35 0.46
C LYS A 380 -13.53 18.46 0.21
N ILE A 381 -13.59 19.53 0.98
CA ILE A 381 -12.63 20.64 0.97
C ILE A 381 -11.74 20.52 2.20
N PHE A 382 -10.46 20.32 1.98
CA PHE A 382 -9.44 20.05 3.01
C PHE A 382 -8.76 21.33 3.46
N ARG A 383 -8.66 21.48 4.78
CA ARG A 383 -7.99 22.60 5.43
C ARG A 383 -7.33 22.15 6.73
N GLY A 384 -6.02 22.18 6.80
CA GLY A 384 -5.26 21.66 7.92
C GLY A 384 -5.55 20.18 8.15
N SER A 385 -5.91 19.79 9.37
CA SER A 385 -6.22 18.43 9.77
C SER A 385 -7.69 17.99 9.55
N HIS A 386 -8.50 18.85 8.92
CA HIS A 386 -9.94 18.63 8.74
C HIS A 386 -10.37 18.80 7.30
N PHE A 387 -11.55 18.29 6.97
CA PHE A 387 -12.25 18.59 5.73
C PHE A 387 -13.72 18.96 6.00
N TYR A 388 -14.29 19.67 5.04
CA TYR A 388 -15.67 20.16 5.05
C TYR A 388 -16.42 19.51 3.90
N LYS A 389 -17.61 18.94 4.16
CA LYS A 389 -18.45 18.30 3.14
C LYS A 389 -19.47 19.25 2.54
N TYR A 390 -19.57 19.22 1.21
CA TYR A 390 -20.60 19.93 0.46
C TYR A 390 -21.24 18.98 -0.55
N ALA A 391 -22.55 19.14 -0.79
CA ALA A 391 -23.29 18.25 -1.66
C ALA A 391 -22.90 18.40 -3.16
N SER A 392 -22.54 19.62 -3.58
CA SER A 392 -22.19 19.93 -4.97
C SER A 392 -21.33 21.20 -5.07
N PRO A 393 -20.67 21.47 -6.22
CA PRO A 393 -19.96 22.71 -6.47
C PRO A 393 -20.84 23.95 -6.31
N MET A 394 -22.10 23.88 -6.73
CA MET A 394 -23.06 24.95 -6.55
C MET A 394 -23.31 25.25 -5.07
N ILE A 395 -23.54 24.22 -4.26
CA ILE A 395 -23.73 24.38 -2.81
C ILE A 395 -22.50 24.96 -2.14
N LEU A 396 -21.30 24.52 -2.54
CA LEU A 396 -20.04 25.10 -2.07
C LEU A 396 -19.96 26.60 -2.39
N ALA A 397 -20.24 26.98 -3.63
CA ALA A 397 -20.20 28.38 -4.08
C ALA A 397 -21.27 29.27 -3.43
N MET A 398 -22.45 28.72 -3.13
CA MET A 398 -23.57 29.46 -2.53
C MET A 398 -23.54 29.51 -1.00
N SER A 399 -22.75 28.65 -0.35
CA SER A 399 -22.67 28.58 1.09
C SER A 399 -22.01 29.82 1.69
N ARG A 400 -22.63 30.39 2.72
CA ARG A 400 -22.08 31.53 3.46
C ARG A 400 -21.38 31.12 4.75
N ILE A 401 -21.68 29.93 5.24
CA ILE A 401 -21.15 29.36 6.50
C ILE A 401 -20.58 27.98 6.17
N ALA A 402 -19.38 27.69 6.68
CA ALA A 402 -18.78 26.39 6.56
C ALA A 402 -19.56 25.36 7.40
N PRO A 403 -19.78 24.14 6.90
CA PRO A 403 -20.35 23.04 7.69
C PRO A 403 -19.40 22.62 8.81
N PHE A 404 -19.84 21.66 9.66
CA PHE A 404 -18.97 21.14 10.71
C PHE A 404 -17.75 20.42 10.09
N PRO A 405 -16.53 20.69 10.59
CA PRO A 405 -15.34 20.04 10.13
C PRO A 405 -15.31 18.57 10.56
N VAL A 406 -14.78 17.72 9.69
CA VAL A 406 -14.54 16.30 9.95
C VAL A 406 -13.03 16.07 9.97
N LYS A 407 -12.55 15.33 10.95
CA LYS A 407 -11.11 15.04 11.10
C LYS A 407 -10.64 14.06 10.04
N ILE A 408 -9.53 14.38 9.36
CA ILE A 408 -9.00 13.57 8.25
C ILE A 408 -8.55 12.19 8.74
N THR A 409 -7.84 12.16 9.87
CA THR A 409 -7.22 10.94 10.40
C THR A 409 -8.24 9.86 10.71
N SER A 410 -9.32 10.18 11.43
CA SER A 410 -10.35 9.20 11.77
C SER A 410 -11.25 8.83 10.59
N ALA A 411 -11.59 9.81 9.75
CA ALA A 411 -12.57 9.58 8.69
C ALA A 411 -12.00 8.93 7.42
N MET A 412 -10.73 9.16 7.11
CA MET A 412 -10.12 8.73 5.84
C MET A 412 -8.93 7.77 6.01
N VAL A 413 -8.25 7.81 7.15
CA VAL A 413 -7.01 7.08 7.38
C VAL A 413 -7.21 5.92 8.37
N GLY A 414 -8.38 5.87 9.04
CA GLY A 414 -8.71 4.80 9.98
C GLY A 414 -7.90 4.86 11.27
N CYS A 415 -7.42 6.05 11.64
CA CYS A 415 -6.78 6.26 12.94
C CYS A 415 -7.83 6.27 14.06
N GLU A 416 -7.56 5.59 15.15
CA GLU A 416 -8.34 5.75 16.38
C GLU A 416 -8.04 7.12 16.99
N ASP A 417 -9.08 7.83 17.45
CA ASP A 417 -8.98 9.15 18.08
C ASP A 417 -8.40 9.08 19.50
#